data_2cdf27fda39e660b4c0c4d8dd2f3f459
#
_entry.id   2cdf27fda39e660b4c0c4d8dd2f3f459
#
_cell.length_a   1.000
_cell.length_b   1.000
_cell.length_c   1.000
_cell.angle_alpha   90.00
_cell.angle_beta   90.00
_cell.angle_gamma   90.00
#
_symmetry.space_group_name_H-M   'P 1'
#
loop_
_entity.id
_entity.type
_entity.pdbx_description
1 polymer ?
#
loop_
_entity_poly.entity_id
_entity_poly.type
_entity_poly.pdbx_seq_one_letter_code
_entity_poly.pdbx_strand_id
1 'polypeptide(L)'
;MKYLIVAAHPDDEVLGAGAMIHKAVKNGDEVRICLLSKFSPTRDDDLEKGIYESHHILGIDEAYVHDIPCMQFKDASHHKIVSMIEECIFDYEPDVLITHHPADIHIDHGITAECCLEAARLPQRQLLSVAPIKKVMFMEVPSSTDWNISTANGNFVPNVFVPVDVSDVYAKIKAISVYKDVIRKVPHPRSEEALYALSIMRGSQCGAERAEAFQLAFELGV
;
A
#
# COMPACT_ATOMS: atom_id res chain seq x y z
N MET A 1 -4.22 -2.04 16.64
CA MET A 1 -2.87 -1.68 16.12
C MET A 1 -3.01 -0.44 15.26
N LYS A 2 -1.92 0.28 15.02
CA LYS A 2 -1.87 1.43 14.12
C LYS A 2 -1.11 1.06 12.85
N TYR A 3 -1.76 1.14 11.71
CA TYR A 3 -1.18 0.84 10.39
C TYR A 3 -0.98 2.12 9.60
N LEU A 4 0.22 2.34 9.06
CA LEU A 4 0.49 3.35 8.05
C LEU A 4 0.80 2.66 6.72
N ILE A 5 -0.03 2.92 5.70
CA ILE A 5 0.21 2.44 4.35
C ILE A 5 0.79 3.59 3.53
N VAL A 6 2.02 3.44 3.05
CA VAL A 6 2.69 4.43 2.20
C VAL A 6 2.64 3.95 0.76
N ALA A 7 1.91 4.67 -0.07
CA ALA A 7 1.70 4.36 -1.47
C ALA A 7 2.18 5.50 -2.39
N ALA A 8 2.65 5.15 -3.58
CA ALA A 8 3.12 6.11 -4.55
C ALA A 8 1.95 6.92 -5.14
N HIS A 9 0.89 6.23 -5.57
CA HIS A 9 -0.25 6.83 -6.27
C HIS A 9 -1.57 6.44 -5.62
N PRO A 10 -2.61 7.26 -5.80
CA PRO A 10 -3.98 6.89 -5.44
C PRO A 10 -4.43 5.65 -6.24
N ASP A 11 -4.83 4.61 -5.60
CA ASP A 11 -5.24 3.26 -6.00
C ASP A 11 -4.29 2.15 -5.53
N ASP A 12 -3.01 2.42 -5.38
CA ASP A 12 -2.01 1.42 -5.00
C ASP A 12 -2.28 0.82 -3.62
N GLU A 13 -2.68 1.67 -2.64
CA GLU A 13 -3.03 1.25 -1.28
C GLU A 13 -4.22 0.29 -1.27
N VAL A 14 -5.19 0.56 -2.16
CA VAL A 14 -6.37 -0.30 -2.31
C VAL A 14 -6.00 -1.60 -3.03
N LEU A 15 -5.25 -1.51 -4.13
CA LEU A 15 -4.81 -2.68 -4.90
C LEU A 15 -3.92 -3.60 -4.07
N GLY A 16 -3.03 -3.03 -3.24
CA GLY A 16 -2.05 -3.79 -2.46
C GLY A 16 -2.55 -4.31 -1.13
N ALA A 17 -3.48 -3.58 -0.46
CA ALA A 17 -3.86 -3.87 0.92
C ALA A 17 -5.35 -3.63 1.24
N GLY A 18 -6.19 -3.37 0.25
CA GLY A 18 -7.57 -2.90 0.49
C GLY A 18 -8.45 -3.82 1.32
N ALA A 19 -8.35 -5.14 1.15
CA ALA A 19 -9.15 -6.09 1.93
C ALA A 19 -8.63 -6.19 3.37
N MET A 20 -7.31 -6.15 3.57
CA MET A 20 -6.70 -6.10 4.91
C MET A 20 -7.06 -4.81 5.63
N ILE A 21 -7.02 -3.66 4.93
CA ILE A 21 -7.43 -2.36 5.49
C ILE A 21 -8.87 -2.42 6.00
N HIS A 22 -9.82 -2.84 5.15
CA HIS A 22 -11.23 -2.93 5.53
C HIS A 22 -11.43 -3.87 6.74
N LYS A 23 -10.76 -5.03 6.76
CA LYS A 23 -10.78 -5.94 7.90
C LYS A 23 -10.19 -5.31 9.16
N ALA A 24 -9.04 -4.64 9.07
CA ALA A 24 -8.38 -4.00 10.20
C ALA A 24 -9.30 -2.96 10.86
N VAL A 25 -9.91 -2.08 10.05
CA VAL A 25 -10.86 -1.07 10.54
C VAL A 25 -12.09 -1.73 11.19
N LYS A 26 -12.66 -2.78 10.59
CA LYS A 26 -13.77 -3.54 11.19
C LYS A 26 -13.41 -4.13 12.57
N ASN A 27 -12.15 -4.47 12.77
CA ASN A 27 -11.66 -5.03 14.03
C ASN A 27 -11.30 -3.96 15.07
N GLY A 28 -11.45 -2.67 14.74
CA GLY A 28 -11.14 -1.54 15.61
C GLY A 28 -9.67 -1.14 15.60
N ASP A 29 -8.90 -1.60 14.62
CA ASP A 29 -7.56 -1.10 14.35
C ASP A 29 -7.62 0.28 13.68
N GLU A 30 -6.61 1.10 13.88
CA GLU A 30 -6.47 2.39 13.23
C GLU A 30 -5.65 2.24 11.95
N VAL A 31 -6.10 2.85 10.87
CA VAL A 31 -5.39 2.84 9.58
C VAL A 31 -5.30 4.26 9.03
N ARG A 32 -4.09 4.70 8.71
CA ARG A 32 -3.85 5.92 7.94
C ARG A 32 -3.10 5.61 6.66
N ILE A 33 -3.36 6.43 5.64
CA ILE A 33 -2.70 6.33 4.33
C ILE A 33 -1.78 7.54 4.14
N CYS A 34 -0.59 7.30 3.59
CA CYS A 34 0.28 8.33 3.06
C CYS A 34 0.41 8.13 1.54
N LEU A 35 -0.24 8.99 0.76
CA LEU A 35 -0.10 9.06 -0.69
C LEU A 35 0.98 10.09 -1.02
N LEU A 36 2.02 9.68 -1.75
CA LEU A 36 3.11 10.59 -2.14
C LEU A 36 2.74 11.44 -3.36
N SER A 37 1.82 10.97 -4.19
CA SER A 37 1.27 11.70 -5.33
C SER A 37 -0.24 11.82 -5.22
N LYS A 38 -0.78 12.97 -5.62
CA LYS A 38 -2.20 13.17 -5.87
C LYS A 38 -2.53 13.32 -7.36
N PHE A 39 -1.55 13.12 -8.22
CA PHE A 39 -1.68 13.31 -9.65
C PHE A 39 -1.55 12.00 -10.40
N SER A 40 -2.38 11.85 -11.43
CA SER A 40 -2.20 10.86 -12.48
C SER A 40 -2.30 11.56 -13.83
N PRO A 41 -1.36 11.34 -14.78
CA PRO A 41 -1.39 12.01 -16.08
C PRO A 41 -2.63 11.69 -16.92
N THR A 42 -3.37 10.67 -16.56
CA THR A 42 -4.51 10.16 -17.33
C THR A 42 -5.86 10.31 -16.60
N ARG A 43 -5.87 10.91 -15.39
CA ARG A 43 -7.08 11.00 -14.57
C ARG A 43 -7.56 12.44 -14.42
N ASP A 44 -8.88 12.58 -14.43
CA ASP A 44 -9.62 13.84 -14.37
C ASP A 44 -9.45 14.62 -13.05
N ASP A 45 -9.99 15.85 -13.05
CA ASP A 45 -10.05 16.81 -11.93
C ASP A 45 -10.75 16.28 -10.66
N ASP A 46 -11.38 15.11 -10.71
CA ASP A 46 -12.13 14.48 -9.60
C ASP A 46 -11.28 13.50 -8.76
N LEU A 47 -9.94 13.45 -8.92
CA LEU A 47 -9.11 12.46 -8.22
C LEU A 47 -9.16 12.60 -6.69
N GLU A 48 -9.15 13.83 -6.16
CA GLU A 48 -9.26 14.06 -4.71
C GLU A 48 -10.59 13.51 -4.16
N LYS A 49 -11.68 13.69 -4.89
CA LYS A 49 -12.97 13.11 -4.55
C LYS A 49 -12.92 11.58 -4.60
N GLY A 50 -12.25 11.02 -5.61
CA GLY A 50 -12.04 9.58 -5.74
C GLY A 50 -11.25 9.00 -4.56
N ILE A 51 -10.20 9.66 -4.10
CA ILE A 51 -9.44 9.27 -2.90
C ILE A 51 -10.37 9.22 -1.68
N TYR A 52 -11.12 10.30 -1.43
CA TYR A 52 -12.04 10.38 -0.30
C TYR A 52 -13.12 9.28 -0.35
N GLU A 53 -13.79 9.09 -1.49
CA GLU A 53 -14.83 8.07 -1.65
C GLU A 53 -14.28 6.65 -1.48
N SER A 54 -13.12 6.35 -2.04
CA SER A 54 -12.44 5.07 -1.92
C SER A 54 -12.08 4.77 -0.47
N HIS A 55 -11.45 5.73 0.21
CA HIS A 55 -11.07 5.60 1.61
C HIS A 55 -12.30 5.44 2.52
N HIS A 56 -13.37 6.19 2.28
CA HIS A 56 -14.61 6.06 3.04
C HIS A 56 -15.24 4.67 2.91
N ILE A 57 -15.17 4.03 1.72
CA ILE A 57 -15.64 2.66 1.51
C ILE A 57 -14.85 1.66 2.38
N LEU A 58 -13.54 1.89 2.57
CA LEU A 58 -12.68 1.06 3.40
C LEU A 58 -12.75 1.40 4.90
N GLY A 59 -13.43 2.50 5.25
CA GLY A 59 -13.55 3.00 6.62
C GLY A 59 -12.32 3.78 7.11
N ILE A 60 -11.56 4.38 6.19
CA ILE A 60 -10.40 5.21 6.51
C ILE A 60 -10.89 6.66 6.66
N ASP A 61 -10.60 7.27 7.81
CA ASP A 61 -11.01 8.64 8.12
C ASP A 61 -9.94 9.68 7.80
N GLU A 62 -8.65 9.32 7.85
CA GLU A 62 -7.54 10.25 7.71
C GLU A 62 -6.46 9.73 6.74
N ALA A 63 -5.97 10.65 5.89
CA ALA A 63 -4.89 10.39 4.97
C ALA A 63 -3.99 11.62 4.80
N TYR A 64 -2.69 11.37 4.64
CA TYR A 64 -1.71 12.36 4.19
C TYR A 64 -1.62 12.28 2.67
N VAL A 65 -1.85 13.39 1.98
CA VAL A 65 -1.83 13.42 0.51
C VAL A 65 -0.83 14.48 0.06
N HIS A 66 0.24 14.02 -0.56
CA HIS A 66 1.31 14.86 -1.11
C HIS A 66 1.12 15.09 -2.61
N ASP A 67 2.00 15.91 -3.21
CA ASP A 67 1.83 16.41 -4.56
C ASP A 67 3.01 16.13 -5.50
N ILE A 68 3.79 15.08 -5.25
CA ILE A 68 4.85 14.67 -6.17
C ILE A 68 4.20 14.24 -7.49
N PRO A 69 4.60 14.79 -8.63
CA PRO A 69 4.01 14.38 -9.90
C PRO A 69 4.29 12.90 -10.20
N CYS A 70 3.27 12.17 -10.65
CA CYS A 70 3.39 10.78 -11.09
C CYS A 70 4.46 10.64 -12.18
N MET A 71 5.24 9.56 -12.16
CA MET A 71 6.38 9.26 -13.04
C MET A 71 7.59 10.22 -12.89
N GLN A 72 7.59 11.10 -11.87
CA GLN A 72 8.66 12.06 -11.64
C GLN A 72 9.32 11.94 -10.26
N PHE A 73 9.10 10.82 -9.55
CA PHE A 73 9.70 10.62 -8.22
C PHE A 73 11.23 10.64 -8.26
N LYS A 74 11.83 10.14 -9.33
CA LYS A 74 13.29 10.21 -9.51
C LYS A 74 13.83 11.62 -9.71
N ASP A 75 13.00 12.57 -10.14
CA ASP A 75 13.36 13.98 -10.31
C ASP A 75 13.11 14.79 -9.03
N ALA A 76 12.34 14.23 -8.09
CA ALA A 76 12.17 14.78 -6.76
C ALA A 76 13.43 14.53 -5.91
N SER A 77 13.71 15.44 -4.98
CA SER A 77 14.79 15.19 -4.03
C SER A 77 14.44 13.97 -3.16
N HIS A 78 15.34 12.97 -3.13
CA HIS A 78 15.19 11.80 -2.27
C HIS A 78 14.92 12.19 -0.82
N HIS A 79 15.68 13.16 -0.29
CA HIS A 79 15.46 13.71 1.05
C HIS A 79 14.04 14.27 1.25
N LYS A 80 13.46 14.93 0.23
CA LYS A 80 12.08 15.45 0.32
C LYS A 80 11.09 14.31 0.53
N ILE A 81 11.22 13.21 -0.23
CA ILE A 81 10.31 12.06 -0.11
C ILE A 81 10.46 11.39 1.26
N VAL A 82 11.69 11.18 1.71
CA VAL A 82 11.97 10.62 3.04
C VAL A 82 11.34 11.49 4.13
N SER A 83 11.53 12.83 4.08
CA SER A 83 10.99 13.75 5.08
C SER A 83 9.46 13.74 5.12
N MET A 84 8.78 13.65 3.98
CA MET A 84 7.31 13.53 3.93
C MET A 84 6.82 12.29 4.68
N ILE A 85 7.50 11.15 4.49
CA ILE A 85 7.15 9.90 5.17
C ILE A 85 7.48 9.98 6.67
N GLU A 86 8.62 10.58 7.02
CA GLU A 86 9.02 10.79 8.42
C GLU A 86 8.04 11.68 9.19
N GLU A 87 7.50 12.73 8.56
CA GLU A 87 6.45 13.57 9.13
C GLU A 87 5.20 12.74 9.45
N CYS A 88 4.78 11.85 8.55
CA CYS A 88 3.66 10.95 8.79
C CYS A 88 3.94 9.96 9.94
N ILE A 89 5.15 9.39 9.98
CA ILE A 89 5.56 8.46 11.05
C ILE A 89 5.60 9.20 12.40
N PHE A 90 6.12 10.41 12.43
CA PHE A 90 6.21 11.22 13.64
C PHE A 90 4.84 11.62 14.19
N ASP A 91 3.92 12.06 13.31
CA ASP A 91 2.58 12.50 13.71
C ASP A 91 1.70 11.33 14.18
N TYR A 92 1.81 10.18 13.51
CA TYR A 92 0.90 9.05 13.73
C TYR A 92 1.46 7.98 14.66
N GLU A 93 2.77 7.79 14.73
CA GLU A 93 3.46 6.72 15.48
C GLU A 93 2.88 5.33 15.17
N PRO A 94 3.02 4.82 13.93
CA PRO A 94 2.45 3.54 13.54
C PRO A 94 3.17 2.35 14.16
N ASP A 95 2.42 1.28 14.49
CA ASP A 95 2.97 -0.01 14.84
C ASP A 95 3.50 -0.77 13.61
N VAL A 96 2.76 -0.66 12.50
CA VAL A 96 3.01 -1.40 11.26
C VAL A 96 3.08 -0.43 10.08
N LEU A 97 4.14 -0.55 9.30
CA LEU A 97 4.35 0.18 8.06
C LEU A 97 4.21 -0.77 6.88
N ILE A 98 3.37 -0.41 5.91
CA ILE A 98 3.18 -1.18 4.67
C ILE A 98 3.51 -0.28 3.50
N THR A 99 4.28 -0.78 2.54
CA THR A 99 4.64 -0.02 1.34
C THR A 99 4.82 -0.95 0.14
N HIS A 100 5.21 -0.38 -0.99
CA HIS A 100 5.52 -1.14 -2.21
C HIS A 100 6.68 -2.11 -2.04
N HIS A 101 6.78 -3.08 -2.95
CA HIS A 101 7.96 -3.92 -3.04
C HIS A 101 9.10 -3.17 -3.76
N PRO A 102 10.36 -3.20 -3.24
CA PRO A 102 11.47 -2.43 -3.82
C PRO A 102 11.85 -2.85 -5.25
N ALA A 103 11.51 -4.07 -5.65
CA ALA A 103 11.73 -4.56 -7.01
C ALA A 103 10.46 -4.50 -7.89
N ASP A 104 9.48 -3.67 -7.55
CA ASP A 104 8.32 -3.41 -8.42
C ASP A 104 8.79 -2.82 -9.76
N ILE A 105 8.09 -3.16 -10.85
CA ILE A 105 8.46 -2.66 -12.19
C ILE A 105 8.23 -1.16 -12.36
N HIS A 106 7.31 -0.59 -11.56
CA HIS A 106 7.02 0.84 -11.59
C HIS A 106 8.09 1.60 -10.80
N ILE A 107 8.78 2.54 -11.47
CA ILE A 107 9.91 3.24 -10.87
C ILE A 107 9.54 4.02 -9.60
N ASP A 108 8.38 4.68 -9.58
CA ASP A 108 7.93 5.44 -8.41
C ASP A 108 7.66 4.51 -7.21
N HIS A 109 7.20 3.26 -7.46
CA HIS A 109 7.00 2.24 -6.40
C HIS A 109 8.33 1.84 -5.75
N GLY A 110 9.35 1.56 -6.58
CA GLY A 110 10.69 1.24 -6.07
C GLY A 110 11.27 2.37 -5.22
N ILE A 111 11.18 3.62 -5.71
CA ILE A 111 11.64 4.81 -4.98
C ILE A 111 10.86 4.99 -3.67
N THR A 112 9.53 4.81 -3.71
CA THR A 112 8.69 4.87 -2.50
C THR A 112 9.12 3.83 -1.47
N ALA A 113 9.38 2.60 -1.90
CA ALA A 113 9.84 1.53 -1.02
C ALA A 113 11.20 1.85 -0.37
N GLU A 114 12.17 2.33 -1.14
CA GLU A 114 13.49 2.73 -0.64
C GLU A 114 13.39 3.87 0.38
N CYS A 115 12.67 4.94 0.04
CA CYS A 115 12.45 6.08 0.93
C CYS A 115 11.71 5.67 2.21
N CYS A 116 10.74 4.74 2.09
CA CYS A 116 9.97 4.24 3.22
C CYS A 116 10.84 3.42 4.19
N LEU A 117 11.74 2.57 3.68
CA LEU A 117 12.70 1.83 4.50
C LEU A 117 13.68 2.77 5.20
N GLU A 118 14.09 3.85 4.54
CA GLU A 118 14.94 4.87 5.16
C GLU A 118 14.21 5.64 6.27
N ALA A 119 12.96 6.06 6.00
CA ALA A 119 12.12 6.75 6.96
C ALA A 119 11.75 5.88 8.17
N ALA A 120 11.55 4.58 7.97
CA ALA A 120 11.27 3.63 9.04
C ALA A 120 12.35 3.59 10.14
N ARG A 121 13.56 4.08 9.85
CA ARG A 121 14.67 4.20 10.82
C ARG A 121 14.60 5.47 11.68
N LEU A 122 13.58 6.30 11.51
CA LEU A 122 13.42 7.55 12.28
C LEU A 122 13.61 7.35 13.80
N PRO A 123 13.03 6.32 14.45
CA PRO A 123 13.24 6.08 15.88
C PRO A 123 14.70 5.82 16.26
N GLN A 124 15.52 5.33 15.34
CA GLN A 124 16.94 5.03 15.58
C GLN A 124 17.85 6.25 15.39
N ARG A 125 17.43 7.22 14.58
CA ARG A 125 18.22 8.42 14.25
C ARG A 125 18.11 9.53 15.31
N GLN A 126 17.39 9.36 16.27
CA GLN A 126 16.93 10.05 17.44
C GLN A 126 17.52 11.38 17.85
N LEU A 127 16.78 12.42 17.58
CA LEU A 127 16.65 13.60 18.45
C LEU A 127 15.24 13.70 19.07
N LEU A 128 14.32 12.85 18.64
CA LEU A 128 12.90 12.87 19.00
C LEU A 128 12.48 11.54 19.63
N SER A 129 11.58 11.55 20.60
CA SER A 129 11.03 10.36 21.21
C SER A 129 9.89 9.83 20.33
N VAL A 130 10.21 9.00 19.33
CA VAL A 130 9.24 8.34 18.47
C VAL A 130 9.25 6.84 18.79
N ALA A 131 8.06 6.24 18.90
CA ALA A 131 7.95 4.82 19.18
C ALA A 131 8.54 3.97 18.04
N PRO A 132 9.23 2.85 18.32
CA PRO A 132 9.75 1.97 17.29
C PRO A 132 8.62 1.36 16.46
N ILE A 133 8.78 1.35 15.13
CA ILE A 133 7.93 0.60 14.22
C ILE A 133 8.17 -0.90 14.48
N LYS A 134 7.11 -1.65 14.76
CA LYS A 134 7.18 -3.06 15.13
C LYS A 134 7.32 -3.96 13.91
N LYS A 135 6.74 -3.54 12.77
CA LYS A 135 6.73 -4.37 11.55
C LYS A 135 6.75 -3.49 10.29
N VAL A 136 7.55 -3.91 9.31
CA VAL A 136 7.55 -3.34 7.96
C VAL A 136 7.27 -4.44 6.96
N MET A 137 6.30 -4.21 6.08
CA MET A 137 5.86 -5.18 5.07
C MET A 137 5.77 -4.53 3.68
N PHE A 138 6.04 -5.32 2.66
CA PHE A 138 5.81 -4.96 1.27
C PHE A 138 4.49 -5.55 0.79
N MET A 139 3.70 -4.76 0.07
CA MET A 139 2.45 -5.17 -0.55
C MET A 139 2.64 -5.59 -2.00
N GLU A 140 1.69 -6.38 -2.51
CA GLU A 140 1.61 -6.81 -3.90
C GLU A 140 0.59 -5.96 -4.66
N VAL A 141 1.06 -5.13 -5.60
CA VAL A 141 0.19 -4.29 -6.45
C VAL A 141 -0.02 -4.97 -7.80
N PRO A 142 -1.22 -5.51 -8.09
CA PRO A 142 -1.52 -6.18 -9.36
C PRO A 142 -1.27 -5.30 -10.59
N SER A 143 -0.74 -5.89 -11.64
CA SER A 143 -0.27 -5.26 -12.89
C SER A 143 1.02 -4.44 -12.75
N SER A 144 1.70 -4.53 -11.62
CA SER A 144 2.95 -3.83 -11.37
C SER A 144 3.97 -4.73 -10.68
N THR A 145 3.71 -5.17 -9.46
CA THR A 145 4.62 -6.07 -8.71
C THR A 145 4.77 -7.43 -9.41
N ASP A 146 3.69 -7.96 -9.99
CA ASP A 146 3.66 -9.22 -10.75
C ASP A 146 4.42 -9.15 -12.09
N TRP A 147 4.70 -7.96 -12.60
CA TRP A 147 5.51 -7.75 -13.81
C TRP A 147 7.01 -7.70 -13.56
N ASN A 148 7.47 -7.78 -12.34
CA ASN A 148 8.89 -8.00 -12.05
C ASN A 148 9.24 -9.46 -12.32
N ILE A 149 9.39 -9.80 -13.59
CA ILE A 149 9.76 -11.13 -14.07
C ILE A 149 11.26 -11.40 -14.03
N SER A 150 12.06 -10.38 -13.70
CA SER A 150 13.50 -10.49 -13.55
C SER A 150 13.86 -10.92 -12.14
N THR A 151 14.68 -11.95 -12.02
CA THR A 151 15.22 -12.40 -10.74
C THR A 151 16.44 -11.59 -10.26
N ALA A 152 16.94 -10.67 -11.09
CA ALA A 152 18.17 -9.93 -10.81
C ALA A 152 18.06 -9.00 -9.57
N ASN A 153 16.87 -8.44 -9.36
CA ASN A 153 16.60 -7.51 -8.24
C ASN A 153 15.76 -8.15 -7.12
N GLY A 154 15.56 -9.47 -7.15
CA GLY A 154 14.65 -10.17 -6.25
C GLY A 154 13.19 -10.06 -6.71
N ASN A 155 12.37 -11.02 -6.32
CA ASN A 155 10.95 -11.06 -6.63
C ASN A 155 10.15 -10.88 -5.35
N PHE A 156 8.90 -10.45 -5.48
CA PHE A 156 7.96 -10.51 -4.37
C PHE A 156 7.72 -11.97 -3.99
N VAL A 157 8.06 -12.31 -2.75
CA VAL A 157 7.87 -13.65 -2.18
C VAL A 157 7.02 -13.54 -0.93
N PRO A 158 5.70 -13.74 -1.02
CA PRO A 158 4.80 -13.57 0.12
C PRO A 158 5.12 -14.58 1.23
N ASN A 159 5.25 -14.08 2.46
CA ASN A 159 5.52 -14.85 3.66
C ASN A 159 4.69 -14.40 4.88
N VAL A 160 3.87 -13.36 4.70
CA VAL A 160 2.85 -12.91 5.65
C VAL A 160 1.51 -12.94 4.95
N PHE A 161 0.55 -13.68 5.50
CA PHE A 161 -0.79 -13.83 4.94
C PHE A 161 -1.81 -13.31 5.95
N VAL A 162 -2.66 -12.40 5.51
CA VAL A 162 -3.76 -11.86 6.31
C VAL A 162 -5.07 -12.47 5.78
N PRO A 163 -5.65 -13.47 6.47
CA PRO A 163 -6.95 -14.01 6.09
C PRO A 163 -8.00 -12.90 6.07
N VAL A 164 -8.83 -12.87 5.03
CA VAL A 164 -9.91 -11.88 4.85
C VAL A 164 -11.22 -12.55 4.50
N ASP A 165 -12.33 -11.90 4.83
CA ASP A 165 -13.65 -12.37 4.45
C ASP A 165 -13.99 -11.95 3.02
N VAL A 166 -14.98 -12.61 2.43
CA VAL A 166 -15.49 -12.24 1.11
C VAL A 166 -15.98 -10.80 1.08
N SER A 167 -16.55 -10.29 2.17
CA SER A 167 -17.00 -8.90 2.29
C SER A 167 -15.85 -7.90 2.21
N ASP A 168 -14.66 -8.26 2.73
CA ASP A 168 -13.47 -7.41 2.68
C ASP A 168 -12.93 -7.31 1.24
N VAL A 169 -12.97 -8.43 0.50
CA VAL A 169 -12.60 -8.45 -0.91
C VAL A 169 -13.55 -7.61 -1.77
N TYR A 170 -14.86 -7.69 -1.51
CA TYR A 170 -15.83 -6.84 -2.21
C TYR A 170 -15.70 -5.36 -1.84
N ALA A 171 -15.38 -5.03 -0.59
CA ALA A 171 -15.08 -3.65 -0.19
C ALA A 171 -13.86 -3.11 -0.96
N LYS A 172 -12.78 -3.89 -1.07
CA LYS A 172 -11.61 -3.57 -1.91
C LYS A 172 -12.00 -3.32 -3.36
N ILE A 173 -12.74 -4.25 -3.99
CA ILE A 173 -13.17 -4.12 -5.39
C ILE A 173 -14.05 -2.86 -5.56
N LYS A 174 -14.97 -2.60 -4.65
CA LYS A 174 -15.81 -1.41 -4.66
C LYS A 174 -14.98 -0.13 -4.53
N ALA A 175 -14.03 -0.09 -3.60
CA ALA A 175 -13.17 1.06 -3.37
C ALA A 175 -12.30 1.37 -4.60
N ILE A 176 -11.70 0.34 -5.23
CA ILE A 176 -10.89 0.56 -6.43
C ILE A 176 -11.72 0.97 -7.64
N SER A 177 -13.00 0.57 -7.71
CA SER A 177 -13.91 0.93 -8.81
C SER A 177 -14.32 2.40 -8.82
N VAL A 178 -14.07 3.14 -7.72
CA VAL A 178 -14.25 4.59 -7.67
C VAL A 178 -13.27 5.30 -8.60
N TYR A 179 -12.06 4.76 -8.73
CA TYR A 179 -11.05 5.34 -9.62
C TYR A 179 -11.35 4.99 -11.08
N LYS A 180 -11.58 6.01 -11.88
CA LYS A 180 -11.88 5.86 -13.31
C LYS A 180 -10.77 5.08 -14.02
N ASP A 181 -11.15 4.13 -14.85
CA ASP A 181 -10.26 3.33 -15.71
C ASP A 181 -9.19 2.48 -14.99
N VAL A 182 -9.29 2.30 -13.66
CA VAL A 182 -8.38 1.41 -12.91
C VAL A 182 -8.81 -0.03 -13.05
N ILE A 183 -10.10 -0.31 -12.84
CA ILE A 183 -10.67 -1.63 -13.12
C ILE A 183 -10.72 -1.85 -14.63
N ARG A 184 -10.22 -2.97 -15.07
CA ARG A 184 -10.15 -3.38 -16.48
C ARG A 184 -10.87 -4.73 -16.66
N LYS A 185 -11.20 -5.05 -17.91
CA LYS A 185 -11.78 -6.37 -18.25
C LYS A 185 -10.69 -7.45 -18.30
N VAL A 186 -11.08 -8.69 -18.03
CA VAL A 186 -10.24 -9.88 -18.28
C VAL A 186 -9.67 -9.81 -19.72
N PRO A 187 -8.36 -10.09 -19.88
CA PRO A 187 -7.42 -10.78 -18.99
C PRO A 187 -6.54 -9.86 -18.12
N HIS A 188 -6.92 -8.61 -17.92
CA HIS A 188 -6.09 -7.66 -17.16
C HIS A 188 -5.98 -8.05 -15.67
N PRO A 189 -4.80 -7.97 -15.01
CA PRO A 189 -4.63 -8.28 -13.58
C PRO A 189 -5.50 -7.44 -12.63
N ARG A 190 -5.93 -6.24 -13.06
CA ARG A 190 -6.87 -5.38 -12.33
C ARG A 190 -8.33 -5.61 -12.73
N SER A 191 -8.69 -6.77 -13.29
CA SER A 191 -10.11 -7.13 -13.43
C SER A 191 -10.67 -7.59 -12.08
N GLU A 192 -11.97 -7.42 -11.88
CA GLU A 192 -12.63 -7.88 -10.65
C GLU A 192 -12.40 -9.37 -10.43
N GLU A 193 -12.49 -10.18 -11.51
CA GLU A 193 -12.26 -11.61 -11.47
C GLU A 193 -10.81 -11.94 -11.05
N ALA A 194 -9.82 -11.21 -11.58
CA ALA A 194 -8.42 -11.44 -11.23
C ALA A 194 -8.13 -11.06 -9.78
N LEU A 195 -8.64 -9.93 -9.29
CA LEU A 195 -8.50 -9.51 -7.90
C LEU A 195 -9.16 -10.51 -6.95
N TYR A 196 -10.35 -10.99 -7.30
CA TYR A 196 -11.04 -12.01 -6.52
C TYR A 196 -10.28 -13.34 -6.51
N ALA A 197 -9.81 -13.79 -7.68
CA ALA A 197 -9.02 -15.03 -7.82
C ALA A 197 -7.70 -14.97 -7.05
N LEU A 198 -7.02 -13.80 -7.05
CA LEU A 198 -5.79 -13.59 -6.30
C LEU A 198 -6.03 -13.81 -4.79
N SER A 199 -7.14 -13.29 -4.25
CA SER A 199 -7.47 -13.48 -2.83
C SER A 199 -7.66 -14.95 -2.45
N ILE A 200 -8.27 -15.75 -3.34
CA ILE A 200 -8.44 -17.21 -3.15
C ILE A 200 -7.08 -17.90 -3.23
N MET A 201 -6.27 -17.56 -4.23
CA MET A 201 -4.92 -18.13 -4.38
C MET A 201 -4.07 -17.88 -3.13
N ARG A 202 -4.06 -16.66 -2.62
CA ARG A 202 -3.30 -16.31 -1.41
C ARG A 202 -3.88 -17.00 -0.16
N GLY A 203 -5.21 -17.13 -0.08
CA GLY A 203 -5.87 -17.91 0.97
C GLY A 203 -5.44 -19.38 0.94
N SER A 204 -5.43 -20.01 -0.22
CA SER A 204 -5.04 -21.42 -0.36
C SER A 204 -3.59 -21.69 0.08
N GLN A 205 -2.70 -20.70 -0.06
CA GLN A 205 -1.30 -20.80 0.36
C GLN A 205 -1.13 -20.82 1.90
N CYS A 206 -2.09 -20.30 2.64
CA CYS A 206 -2.02 -20.26 4.11
C CYS A 206 -3.11 -21.07 4.81
N GLY A 207 -3.96 -21.82 4.07
CA GLY A 207 -5.03 -22.64 4.63
C GLY A 207 -6.28 -21.83 5.01
N ALA A 208 -6.46 -20.63 4.45
CA ALA A 208 -7.67 -19.82 4.59
C ALA A 208 -8.49 -19.84 3.29
N GLU A 209 -9.78 -19.46 3.35
CA GLU A 209 -10.59 -19.33 2.15
C GLU A 209 -10.08 -18.22 1.23
N ARG A 210 -9.66 -17.10 1.83
CA ARG A 210 -9.11 -15.92 1.16
C ARG A 210 -8.08 -15.23 2.05
N ALA A 211 -7.10 -14.60 1.42
CA ALA A 211 -6.12 -13.77 2.11
C ALA A 211 -5.61 -12.65 1.19
N GLU A 212 -5.09 -11.58 1.77
CA GLU A 212 -4.08 -10.73 1.16
C GLU A 212 -2.70 -11.14 1.65
N ALA A 213 -1.70 -11.01 0.81
CA ALA A 213 -0.35 -11.46 1.11
C ALA A 213 0.65 -10.33 1.04
N PHE A 214 1.63 -10.39 1.94
CA PHE A 214 2.68 -9.41 2.09
C PHE A 214 4.03 -10.11 2.20
N GLN A 215 5.10 -9.39 1.90
CA GLN A 215 6.45 -9.84 2.19
C GLN A 215 6.99 -9.07 3.40
N LEU A 216 7.37 -9.79 4.43
CA LEU A 216 7.99 -9.21 5.62
C LEU A 216 9.38 -8.68 5.27
N ALA A 217 9.61 -7.39 5.54
CA ALA A 217 10.92 -6.75 5.44
C ALA A 217 11.62 -6.67 6.80
N PHE A 218 10.85 -6.38 7.85
CA PHE A 218 11.36 -6.24 9.22
C PHE A 218 10.28 -6.57 10.24
N GLU A 219 10.67 -7.21 11.34
CA GLU A 219 9.84 -7.41 12.52
C GLU A 219 10.69 -7.27 13.79
N LEU A 220 10.22 -6.41 14.70
CA LEU A 220 10.81 -6.30 16.03
C LEU A 220 10.26 -7.45 16.89
N GLY A 221 11.13 -8.33 17.33
CA GLY A 221 10.78 -9.42 18.24
C GLY A 221 10.25 -8.87 19.57
N VAL A 222 9.19 -9.50 20.08
CA VAL A 222 8.58 -9.20 21.41
C VAL A 222 9.16 -10.12 22.45
#